data_160bfd991d52f91834603146a9330137
#
_entry.id   160bfd991d52f91834603146a9330137
#
_cell.length_a   1.000
_cell.length_b   1.000
_cell.length_c   1.000
_cell.angle_alpha   90.00
_cell.angle_beta   90.00
_cell.angle_gamma   90.00
#
_symmetry.space_group_name_H-M   'P 1'
#
loop_
_entity.id
_entity.type
_entity.pdbx_description
1 polymer ?
#
loop_
_entity_poly.entity_id
_entity_poly.type
_entity_poly.pdbx_seq_one_letter_code
_entity_poly.pdbx_strand_id
1 'polypeptide(L)'
;AKRTRQPHNKARETFIRSMLRSMQTRYAEQLDYTPDQAELNRAMSLLRMNEQVRKTLNLCWLPMTAPWLIDQLFAHPERLKSLAGWMTDDDLATLARPKGSPLTRSDIPLLDEAMDLLGPDPKTVAKQSAANARRAAEEQYAKDTLAATGLGQGIVSSQMLLDQMNGDDGELTAQRAAADREWTY
;
A
#
# COMPACT_ATOMS: atom_id res chain seq x y z
N ALA A 1 22.31 -8.22 -19.69
CA ALA A 1 21.01 -8.63 -19.15
C ALA A 1 20.53 -7.54 -18.18
N LYS A 2 19.48 -6.76 -18.54
CA LYS A 2 18.82 -5.86 -17.61
C LYS A 2 18.22 -6.72 -16.50
N ARG A 3 18.81 -6.68 -15.31
CA ARG A 3 18.18 -7.22 -14.11
C ARG A 3 16.89 -6.43 -13.91
N THR A 4 15.75 -7.05 -14.14
CA THR A 4 14.44 -6.52 -13.73
C THR A 4 14.43 -6.51 -12.20
N ARG A 5 14.89 -5.41 -11.63
CA ARG A 5 14.89 -5.20 -10.20
C ARG A 5 13.43 -4.96 -9.79
N GLN A 6 12.91 -5.81 -8.92
CA GLN A 6 11.59 -5.54 -8.35
C GLN A 6 11.61 -4.18 -7.63
N PRO A 7 10.55 -3.37 -7.72
CA PRO A 7 10.42 -2.14 -6.97
C PRO A 7 10.63 -2.39 -5.47
N HIS A 8 11.19 -1.40 -4.77
CA HIS A 8 11.60 -1.50 -3.37
C HIS A 8 10.51 -2.05 -2.44
N ASN A 9 9.30 -1.49 -2.51
CA ASN A 9 8.18 -1.89 -1.65
C ASN A 9 7.68 -3.30 -1.97
N LYS A 10 7.71 -3.72 -3.23
CA LYS A 10 7.35 -5.09 -3.63
C LYS A 10 8.40 -6.12 -3.16
N ALA A 11 9.67 -5.78 -3.28
CA ALA A 11 10.76 -6.61 -2.75
C ALA A 11 10.66 -6.74 -1.22
N ARG A 12 10.29 -5.65 -0.53
CA ARG A 12 10.01 -5.65 0.91
C ARG A 12 8.88 -6.63 1.29
N GLU A 13 7.79 -6.68 0.54
CA GLU A 13 6.71 -7.64 0.81
C GLU A 13 7.20 -9.09 0.73
N THR A 14 8.03 -9.39 -0.25
CA THR A 14 8.65 -10.72 -0.41
C THR A 14 9.55 -11.04 0.78
N PHE A 15 10.39 -10.07 1.20
CA PHE A 15 11.24 -10.19 2.39
C PHE A 15 10.42 -10.48 3.66
N ILE A 16 9.38 -9.67 3.94
CA ILE A 16 8.52 -9.86 5.13
C ILE A 16 7.86 -11.24 5.12
N ARG A 17 7.33 -11.65 3.96
CA ARG A 17 6.70 -12.97 3.82
C ARG A 17 7.67 -14.11 4.11
N SER A 18 8.90 -14.00 3.60
CA SER A 18 9.97 -14.98 3.86
C SER A 18 10.34 -15.03 5.34
N MET A 19 10.55 -13.86 5.96
CA MET A 19 10.90 -13.76 7.38
C MET A 19 9.83 -14.33 8.30
N LEU A 20 8.56 -13.99 8.06
CA LEU A 20 7.45 -14.53 8.84
C LEU A 20 7.31 -16.05 8.70
N ARG A 21 7.55 -16.59 7.50
CA ARG A 21 7.59 -18.04 7.29
C ARG A 21 8.74 -18.70 8.07
N SER A 22 9.95 -18.14 8.02
CA SER A 22 11.08 -18.65 8.77
C SER A 22 10.83 -18.60 10.28
N MET A 23 10.19 -17.57 10.79
CA MET A 23 9.79 -17.47 12.19
C MET A 23 8.76 -18.54 12.55
N GLN A 24 7.76 -18.78 11.71
CA GLN A 24 6.75 -19.82 11.89
C GLN A 24 7.38 -21.22 11.90
N THR A 25 8.30 -21.50 10.98
CA THR A 25 9.03 -22.78 10.95
C THR A 25 9.82 -22.99 12.22
N ARG A 26 10.59 -21.98 12.65
CA ARG A 26 11.35 -22.07 13.91
C ARG A 26 10.47 -22.23 15.14
N TYR A 27 9.31 -21.60 15.15
CA TYR A 27 8.32 -21.81 16.21
C TYR A 27 7.83 -23.27 16.24
N ALA A 28 7.49 -23.84 15.09
CA ALA A 28 7.08 -25.24 14.99
C ALA A 28 8.19 -26.22 15.43
N GLU A 29 9.44 -25.93 15.10
CA GLU A 29 10.61 -26.72 15.51
C GLU A 29 10.87 -26.72 17.04
N GLN A 30 10.38 -25.71 17.76
CA GLN A 30 10.51 -25.59 19.20
C GLN A 30 9.40 -26.31 19.99
N LEU A 31 8.39 -26.82 19.31
CA LEU A 31 7.32 -27.59 19.94
C LEU A 31 7.72 -29.06 20.06
N ASP A 32 7.32 -29.70 21.16
CA ASP A 32 7.55 -31.13 21.41
C ASP A 32 6.59 -32.03 20.61
N TYR A 33 5.75 -31.44 19.76
CA TYR A 33 4.77 -32.12 18.91
C TYR A 33 4.69 -31.45 17.53
N THR A 34 4.13 -32.14 16.55
CA THR A 34 3.89 -31.58 15.22
C THR A 34 2.59 -30.77 15.21
N PRO A 35 2.66 -29.43 15.05
CA PRO A 35 1.47 -28.58 15.02
C PRO A 35 0.65 -28.84 13.76
N ASP A 36 -0.67 -28.72 13.89
CA ASP A 36 -1.58 -28.81 12.76
C ASP A 36 -1.61 -27.49 11.93
N GLN A 37 -2.30 -27.52 10.77
CA GLN A 37 -2.37 -26.36 9.89
C GLN A 37 -3.11 -25.18 10.54
N ALA A 38 -4.10 -25.44 11.40
CA ALA A 38 -4.85 -24.39 12.08
C ALA A 38 -3.98 -23.67 13.13
N GLU A 39 -3.17 -24.43 13.85
CA GLU A 39 -2.18 -23.89 14.80
C GLU A 39 -1.11 -23.05 14.09
N LEU A 40 -0.58 -23.52 12.97
CA LEU A 40 0.37 -22.77 12.15
C LEU A 40 -0.24 -21.47 11.63
N ASN A 41 -1.48 -21.49 11.16
CA ASN A 41 -2.19 -20.30 10.69
C ASN A 41 -2.41 -19.29 11.85
N ARG A 42 -2.75 -19.80 13.03
CA ARG A 42 -2.89 -18.97 14.25
C ARG A 42 -1.56 -18.34 14.65
N ALA A 43 -0.48 -19.11 14.67
CA ALA A 43 0.88 -18.60 14.93
C ALA A 43 1.29 -17.51 13.92
N MET A 44 1.03 -17.73 12.63
CA MET A 44 1.29 -16.73 11.59
C MET A 44 0.49 -15.44 11.82
N SER A 45 -0.76 -15.53 12.23
CA SER A 45 -1.60 -14.37 12.54
C SER A 45 -1.06 -13.59 13.74
N LEU A 46 -0.66 -14.29 14.80
CA LEU A 46 -0.04 -13.68 15.99
C LEU A 46 1.28 -12.98 15.63
N LEU A 47 2.15 -13.60 14.83
CA LEU A 47 3.39 -12.98 14.37
C LEU A 47 3.14 -11.69 13.60
N ARG A 48 2.12 -11.67 12.71
CA ARG A 48 1.75 -10.47 11.95
C ARG A 48 1.20 -9.35 12.82
N MET A 49 0.48 -9.68 13.88
CA MET A 49 -0.11 -8.72 14.82
C MET A 49 0.90 -8.21 15.86
N ASN A 50 1.98 -8.96 16.10
CA ASN A 50 2.96 -8.62 17.10
C ASN A 50 3.70 -7.33 16.74
N GLU A 51 3.63 -6.33 17.63
CA GLU A 51 4.21 -5.02 17.41
C GLU A 51 5.74 -5.04 17.32
N GLN A 52 6.41 -5.86 18.14
CA GLN A 52 7.87 -5.98 18.15
C GLN A 52 8.37 -6.61 16.83
N VAL A 53 7.71 -7.65 16.35
CA VAL A 53 8.01 -8.27 15.05
C VAL A 53 7.86 -7.21 13.94
N ARG A 54 6.77 -6.45 13.93
CA ARG A 54 6.54 -5.39 12.95
C ARG A 54 7.60 -4.29 13.01
N LYS A 55 7.96 -3.83 14.20
CA LYS A 55 9.03 -2.83 14.39
C LYS A 55 10.36 -3.35 13.86
N THR A 56 10.75 -4.58 14.24
CA THR A 56 12.01 -5.19 13.79
C THR A 56 12.04 -5.35 12.27
N LEU A 57 10.98 -5.85 11.64
CA LEU A 57 10.89 -5.98 10.19
C LEU A 57 10.95 -4.62 9.48
N ASN A 58 10.36 -3.57 10.07
CA ASN A 58 10.45 -2.21 9.53
C ASN A 58 11.86 -1.62 9.68
N LEU A 59 12.59 -1.94 10.74
CA LEU A 59 13.99 -1.54 10.90
C LEU A 59 14.91 -2.25 9.88
N CYS A 60 14.63 -3.53 9.59
CA CYS A 60 15.39 -4.27 8.57
C CYS A 60 15.12 -3.77 7.15
N TRP A 61 13.88 -3.36 6.87
CA TRP A 61 13.48 -2.88 5.54
C TRP A 61 12.33 -1.88 5.65
N LEU A 62 12.69 -0.60 5.63
CA LEU A 62 11.72 0.49 5.80
C LEU A 62 10.82 0.61 4.56
N PRO A 63 9.48 0.67 4.73
CA PRO A 63 8.60 1.05 3.62
C PRO A 63 8.81 2.53 3.30
N MET A 64 8.93 2.85 2.02
CA MET A 64 9.19 4.23 1.58
C MET A 64 8.12 4.69 0.60
N THR A 65 7.78 5.99 0.69
CA THR A 65 6.98 6.70 -0.32
C THR A 65 7.86 7.67 -1.08
N ALA A 66 7.51 7.98 -2.33
CA ALA A 66 8.28 8.91 -3.14
C ALA A 66 8.39 10.31 -2.49
N PRO A 67 7.30 10.92 -1.98
CA PRO A 67 7.40 12.21 -1.29
C PRO A 67 8.35 12.17 -0.08
N TRP A 68 8.26 11.11 0.73
CA TRP A 68 9.15 10.96 1.87
C TRP A 68 10.62 10.82 1.47
N LEU A 69 10.90 10.04 0.40
CA LEU A 69 12.27 9.86 -0.08
C LEU A 69 12.87 11.18 -0.54
N ILE A 70 12.15 11.96 -1.34
CA ILE A 70 12.60 13.28 -1.83
C ILE A 70 12.82 14.25 -0.67
N ASP A 71 11.87 14.31 0.28
CA ASP A 71 12.02 15.11 1.49
C ASP A 71 13.29 14.76 2.27
N GLN A 72 13.54 13.45 2.47
CA GLN A 72 14.74 12.99 3.20
C GLN A 72 16.05 13.29 2.46
N LEU A 73 16.07 13.22 1.14
CA LEU A 73 17.26 13.53 0.35
C LEU A 73 17.58 15.02 0.43
N PHE A 74 16.59 15.89 0.30
CA PHE A 74 16.79 17.35 0.29
C PHE A 74 16.97 17.93 1.68
N ALA A 75 16.46 17.29 2.72
CA ALA A 75 16.71 17.70 4.11
C ALA A 75 18.11 17.32 4.63
N HIS A 76 18.84 16.45 3.91
CA HIS A 76 20.15 15.95 4.34
C HIS A 76 21.17 16.02 3.18
N PRO A 77 21.64 17.22 2.83
CA PRO A 77 22.56 17.42 1.70
C PRO A 77 23.86 16.62 1.82
N GLU A 78 24.36 16.39 3.03
CA GLU A 78 25.52 15.53 3.29
C GLU A 78 25.29 14.07 2.87
N ARG A 79 24.06 13.57 3.04
CA ARG A 79 23.67 12.23 2.58
C ARG A 79 23.55 12.21 1.06
N LEU A 80 22.93 13.24 0.48
CA LEU A 80 22.81 13.38 -0.97
C LEU A 80 24.20 13.44 -1.60
N LYS A 81 25.13 14.20 -1.03
CA LYS A 81 26.54 14.26 -1.47
C LYS A 81 27.22 12.89 -1.46
N SER A 82 26.99 12.09 -0.41
CA SER A 82 27.58 10.75 -0.33
C SER A 82 27.06 9.76 -1.38
N LEU A 83 25.82 9.96 -1.83
CA LEU A 83 25.15 9.12 -2.83
C LEU A 83 25.39 9.60 -4.26
N ALA A 84 25.50 10.91 -4.46
CA ALA A 84 25.64 11.60 -5.72
C ALA A 84 26.93 12.42 -5.76
N GLY A 85 28.10 11.76 -5.61
CA GLY A 85 29.41 12.40 -5.54
C GLY A 85 29.83 13.20 -6.79
N TRP A 86 29.04 13.13 -7.85
CA TRP A 86 29.20 13.94 -9.07
C TRP A 86 28.54 15.32 -8.96
N MET A 87 27.69 15.57 -7.96
CA MET A 87 27.05 16.87 -7.74
C MET A 87 28.03 17.86 -7.13
N THR A 88 27.97 19.11 -7.58
CA THR A 88 28.74 20.21 -7.00
C THR A 88 28.12 20.67 -5.67
N ASP A 89 28.88 21.40 -4.86
CA ASP A 89 28.37 21.97 -3.62
C ASP A 89 27.27 23.02 -3.88
N ASP A 90 27.32 23.71 -5.02
CA ASP A 90 26.28 24.66 -5.46
C ASP A 90 24.97 23.95 -5.83
N ASP A 91 25.06 22.79 -6.51
CA ASP A 91 23.89 21.95 -6.80
C ASP A 91 23.23 21.48 -5.51
N LEU A 92 24.04 21.02 -4.56
CA LEU A 92 23.55 20.54 -3.27
C LEU A 92 22.90 21.66 -2.45
N ALA A 93 23.49 22.86 -2.45
CA ALA A 93 22.92 24.03 -1.78
C ALA A 93 21.58 24.45 -2.40
N THR A 94 21.46 24.35 -3.73
CA THR A 94 20.22 24.67 -4.46
C THR A 94 19.09 23.68 -4.14
N LEU A 95 19.41 22.39 -3.96
CA LEU A 95 18.44 21.35 -3.64
C LEU A 95 18.09 21.29 -2.15
N ALA A 96 18.96 21.77 -1.27
CA ALA A 96 18.79 21.71 0.17
C ALA A 96 17.53 22.45 0.62
N ARG A 97 16.66 21.77 1.35
CA ARG A 97 15.41 22.32 1.90
C ARG A 97 15.18 21.82 3.32
N PRO A 98 14.54 22.62 4.20
CA PRO A 98 14.10 22.12 5.50
C PRO A 98 13.17 20.91 5.35
N LYS A 99 13.26 19.97 6.29
CA LYS A 99 12.38 18.83 6.34
C LYS A 99 10.92 19.25 6.41
N GLY A 100 10.07 18.60 5.61
CA GLY A 100 8.64 18.90 5.53
C GLY A 100 8.32 20.10 4.62
N SER A 101 9.28 20.59 3.83
CA SER A 101 9.01 21.62 2.84
C SER A 101 7.96 21.15 1.83
N PRO A 102 7.07 22.05 1.36
CA PRO A 102 6.07 21.69 0.36
C PRO A 102 6.76 21.28 -0.95
N LEU A 103 6.15 20.29 -1.62
CA LEU A 103 6.60 19.87 -2.94
C LEU A 103 6.29 20.96 -3.97
N THR A 104 7.19 21.11 -4.93
CA THR A 104 7.09 22.08 -6.01
C THR A 104 6.82 21.38 -7.35
N ARG A 105 6.45 22.15 -8.37
CA ARG A 105 6.28 21.60 -9.73
C ARG A 105 7.58 20.97 -10.28
N SER A 106 8.72 21.50 -9.88
CA SER A 106 10.03 20.99 -10.30
C SER A 106 10.35 19.61 -9.69
N ASP A 107 9.66 19.21 -8.62
CA ASP A 107 9.85 17.91 -8.00
C ASP A 107 9.06 16.79 -8.70
N ILE A 108 8.10 17.12 -9.58
CA ILE A 108 7.23 16.14 -10.22
C ILE A 108 8.02 15.06 -10.98
N PRO A 109 9.01 15.37 -11.82
CA PRO A 109 9.79 14.33 -12.51
C PRO A 109 10.56 13.42 -11.54
N LEU A 110 11.04 13.96 -10.42
CA LEU A 110 11.74 13.19 -9.40
C LEU A 110 10.79 12.27 -8.64
N LEU A 111 9.57 12.74 -8.37
CA LEU A 111 8.53 11.94 -7.74
C LEU A 111 8.10 10.78 -8.63
N ASP A 112 7.97 11.02 -9.93
CA ASP A 112 7.59 10.02 -10.92
C ASP A 112 8.63 8.89 -10.98
N GLU A 113 9.90 9.24 -11.14
CA GLU A 113 11.02 8.28 -11.12
C GLU A 113 11.11 7.55 -9.77
N ALA A 114 10.92 8.27 -8.65
CA ALA A 114 10.93 7.65 -7.32
C ALA A 114 9.75 6.68 -7.13
N MET A 115 8.57 6.96 -7.69
CA MET A 115 7.42 6.04 -7.66
C MET A 115 7.71 4.77 -8.45
N ASP A 116 8.33 4.88 -9.62
CA ASP A 116 8.71 3.72 -10.42
C ASP A 116 9.73 2.82 -9.71
N LEU A 117 10.72 3.42 -9.06
CA LEU A 117 11.76 2.69 -8.33
C LEU A 117 11.26 2.07 -7.02
N LEU A 118 10.40 2.76 -6.30
CA LEU A 118 9.85 2.32 -5.03
C LEU A 118 8.66 1.37 -5.19
N GLY A 119 7.88 1.54 -6.25
CA GLY A 119 6.58 0.91 -6.43
C GLY A 119 5.50 1.53 -5.54
N PRO A 120 4.26 1.03 -5.63
CA PRO A 120 3.12 1.62 -4.94
C PRO A 120 3.32 1.67 -3.42
N ASP A 121 2.80 2.72 -2.79
CA ASP A 121 2.80 2.85 -1.33
C ASP A 121 2.03 1.70 -0.69
N PRO A 122 2.65 0.93 0.21
CA PRO A 122 1.98 -0.20 0.88
C PRO A 122 0.70 0.20 1.64
N LYS A 123 0.63 1.42 2.17
CA LYS A 123 -0.57 1.92 2.86
C LYS A 123 -1.71 2.16 1.88
N THR A 124 -1.41 2.74 0.73
CA THR A 124 -2.40 2.98 -0.33
C THR A 124 -2.91 1.66 -0.89
N VAL A 125 -2.01 0.71 -1.16
CA VAL A 125 -2.37 -0.64 -1.60
C VAL A 125 -3.26 -1.35 -0.57
N ALA A 126 -2.90 -1.31 0.70
CA ALA A 126 -3.69 -1.92 1.77
C ALA A 126 -5.08 -1.28 1.90
N LYS A 127 -5.18 0.05 1.81
CA LYS A 127 -6.45 0.78 1.83
C LYS A 127 -7.33 0.40 0.63
N GLN A 128 -6.74 0.35 -0.55
CA GLN A 128 -7.46 -0.04 -1.77
C GLN A 128 -7.94 -1.50 -1.71
N SER A 129 -7.09 -2.40 -1.23
CA SER A 129 -7.44 -3.82 -1.05
C SER A 129 -8.58 -3.99 -0.04
N ALA A 130 -8.54 -3.27 1.08
CA ALA A 130 -9.63 -3.30 2.07
C ALA A 130 -10.95 -2.74 1.51
N ALA A 131 -10.88 -1.65 0.74
CA ALA A 131 -12.06 -1.07 0.08
C ALA A 131 -12.65 -2.04 -0.96
N ASN A 132 -11.81 -2.69 -1.76
CA ASN A 132 -12.24 -3.69 -2.74
C ASN A 132 -12.87 -4.92 -2.06
N ALA A 133 -12.27 -5.40 -0.95
CA ALA A 133 -12.81 -6.52 -0.19
C ALA A 133 -14.18 -6.18 0.42
N ARG A 134 -14.35 -4.96 0.93
CA ARG A 134 -15.63 -4.48 1.44
C ARG A 134 -16.70 -4.45 0.34
N ARG A 135 -16.39 -3.87 -0.82
CA ARG A 135 -17.31 -3.85 -1.97
C ARG A 135 -17.71 -5.26 -2.42
N ALA A 136 -16.74 -6.18 -2.50
CA ALA A 136 -17.03 -7.58 -2.85
C ALA A 136 -17.93 -8.26 -1.84
N ALA A 137 -17.77 -7.99 -0.53
CA ALA A 137 -18.63 -8.52 0.52
C ALA A 137 -20.05 -7.93 0.44
N GLU A 138 -20.17 -6.63 0.16
CA GLU A 138 -21.46 -5.94 -0.04
C GLU A 138 -22.19 -6.49 -1.27
N GLU A 139 -21.47 -6.71 -2.36
CA GLU A 139 -22.01 -7.31 -3.58
C GLU A 139 -22.47 -8.76 -3.36
N GLN A 140 -21.68 -9.55 -2.63
CA GLN A 140 -22.06 -10.93 -2.28
C GLN A 140 -23.29 -10.94 -1.39
N TYR A 141 -23.36 -10.09 -0.37
CA TYR A 141 -24.52 -9.96 0.50
C TYR A 141 -25.78 -9.58 -0.29
N ALA A 142 -25.67 -8.64 -1.24
CA ALA A 142 -26.80 -8.27 -2.11
C ALA A 142 -27.27 -9.45 -2.98
N LYS A 143 -26.34 -10.22 -3.54
CA LYS A 143 -26.66 -11.44 -4.32
C LYS A 143 -27.35 -12.50 -3.46
N ASP A 144 -26.83 -12.76 -2.26
CA ASP A 144 -27.38 -13.74 -1.35
C ASP A 144 -28.78 -13.34 -0.86
N THR A 145 -29.00 -12.04 -0.60
CA THR A 145 -30.31 -11.50 -0.21
C THR A 145 -31.34 -11.64 -1.36
N LEU A 146 -30.94 -11.34 -2.60
CA LEU A 146 -31.80 -11.54 -3.77
C LEU A 146 -32.17 -13.02 -3.98
N ALA A 147 -31.19 -13.91 -3.80
CA ALA A 147 -31.41 -15.35 -3.91
C ALA A 147 -32.35 -15.85 -2.80
N ALA A 148 -32.22 -15.35 -1.56
CA ALA A 148 -33.04 -15.76 -0.43
C ALA A 148 -34.49 -15.22 -0.50
N THR A 149 -34.68 -14.02 -1.07
CA THR A 149 -36.02 -13.38 -1.16
C THR A 149 -36.82 -13.83 -2.36
N GLY A 150 -36.24 -14.66 -3.28
CA GLY A 150 -36.92 -15.14 -4.48
C GLY A 150 -37.31 -14.05 -5.49
N LEU A 151 -36.94 -12.78 -5.23
CA LEU A 151 -37.24 -11.63 -6.08
C LEU A 151 -36.40 -11.57 -7.36
N GLY A 152 -35.45 -12.51 -7.52
CA GLY A 152 -34.49 -12.53 -8.62
C GLY A 152 -35.03 -13.04 -9.98
N GLN A 153 -36.29 -13.38 -10.10
CA GLN A 153 -36.87 -13.79 -11.38
C GLN A 153 -37.50 -12.60 -12.13
N GLY A 154 -36.70 -11.63 -12.56
CA GLY A 154 -37.05 -10.88 -13.77
C GLY A 154 -37.14 -9.35 -13.66
N ILE A 155 -37.03 -8.68 -12.51
CA ILE A 155 -37.29 -7.21 -12.46
C ILE A 155 -36.22 -6.38 -11.75
N VAL A 156 -35.42 -6.93 -10.87
CA VAL A 156 -34.40 -6.17 -10.12
C VAL A 156 -33.02 -6.78 -10.28
N SER A 157 -32.10 -6.07 -10.90
CA SER A 157 -30.69 -6.50 -10.95
C SER A 157 -29.99 -6.20 -9.61
N SER A 158 -28.98 -7.03 -9.26
CA SER A 158 -28.13 -6.79 -8.09
C SER A 158 -27.50 -5.39 -8.08
N GLN A 159 -27.31 -4.81 -9.27
CA GLN A 159 -26.80 -3.47 -9.49
C GLN A 159 -27.81 -2.39 -9.03
N MET A 160 -29.10 -2.59 -9.31
CA MET A 160 -30.16 -1.67 -8.90
C MET A 160 -30.36 -1.62 -7.38
N LEU A 161 -30.17 -2.75 -6.70
CA LEU A 161 -30.20 -2.83 -5.23
C LEU A 161 -28.98 -2.16 -4.60
N LEU A 162 -27.82 -2.31 -5.16
CA LEU A 162 -26.60 -1.63 -4.71
C LEU A 162 -26.70 -0.11 -4.92
N ASP A 163 -27.25 0.34 -6.04
CA ASP A 163 -27.49 1.76 -6.31
C ASP A 163 -28.54 2.36 -5.35
N GLN A 164 -29.55 1.57 -4.95
CA GLN A 164 -30.56 2.00 -4.00
C GLN A 164 -30.06 2.01 -2.54
N MET A 165 -29.20 1.06 -2.16
CA MET A 165 -28.54 1.05 -0.85
C MET A 165 -27.48 2.15 -0.73
N ASN A 166 -26.82 2.52 -1.85
CA ASN A 166 -25.84 3.61 -1.91
C ASN A 166 -26.50 4.96 -2.28
N GLY A 167 -27.81 5.02 -2.52
CA GLY A 167 -28.55 6.20 -2.98
C GLY A 167 -28.64 7.35 -1.97
N ASP A 168 -28.21 7.14 -0.72
CA ASP A 168 -28.05 8.21 0.25
C ASP A 168 -26.70 8.96 0.12
N ASP A 169 -25.77 8.43 -0.69
CA ASP A 169 -24.49 9.04 -1.00
C ASP A 169 -24.46 9.77 -2.38
N GLY A 170 -25.63 10.08 -2.95
CA GLY A 170 -25.78 10.74 -4.26
C GLY A 170 -25.07 12.09 -4.40
N GLU A 171 -24.81 12.79 -3.31
CA GLU A 171 -24.01 14.02 -3.29
C GLU A 171 -22.51 13.78 -3.49
N LEU A 172 -21.98 12.65 -3.01
CA LEU A 172 -20.56 12.33 -3.11
C LEU A 172 -20.13 11.87 -4.51
N THR A 173 -21.02 11.24 -5.27
CA THR A 173 -20.77 10.85 -6.66
C THR A 173 -20.77 12.03 -7.62
N ALA A 174 -21.63 13.03 -7.39
CA ALA A 174 -21.64 14.27 -8.18
C ALA A 174 -20.37 15.11 -7.93
N GLN A 175 -19.87 15.17 -6.69
CA GLN A 175 -18.63 15.87 -6.36
C GLN A 175 -17.38 15.17 -6.92
N ARG A 176 -17.35 13.84 -7.00
CA ARG A 176 -16.26 13.10 -7.66
C ARG A 176 -16.24 13.29 -9.17
N ALA A 177 -17.40 13.30 -9.82
CA ALA A 177 -17.50 13.58 -11.25
C ALA A 177 -17.15 15.02 -11.60
N ALA A 178 -17.29 15.98 -10.68
CA ALA A 178 -16.83 17.35 -10.85
C ALA A 178 -15.31 17.48 -10.68
N ALA A 179 -14.70 16.76 -9.71
CA ALA A 179 -13.26 16.75 -9.49
C ALA A 179 -12.48 16.13 -10.67
N ASP A 180 -13.02 15.09 -11.29
CA ASP A 180 -12.42 14.46 -12.49
C ASP A 180 -12.48 15.33 -13.75
N ARG A 181 -13.30 16.39 -13.79
CA ARG A 181 -13.39 17.32 -14.92
C ARG A 181 -12.45 18.52 -14.83
N GLU A 182 -11.89 18.82 -13.68
CA GLU A 182 -10.97 19.96 -13.49
C GLU A 182 -9.52 19.71 -13.94
N TRP A 183 -9.18 18.49 -14.41
CA TRP A 183 -7.81 18.13 -14.82
C TRP A 183 -7.59 18.11 -16.34
N THR A 184 -8.41 18.79 -17.11
CA THR A 184 -8.24 18.92 -18.58
C THR A 184 -7.94 20.36 -18.99
N TYR A 185 -6.92 20.99 -18.39
CA TYR A 185 -6.25 22.18 -18.97
C TYR A 185 -4.78 22.23 -18.53
#